data_1298572d678ca5e13a1fdb8d64839ee8
#
_entry.id   1298572d678ca5e13a1fdb8d64839ee8
#
_cell.length_a   1.000
_cell.length_b   1.000
_cell.length_c   1.000
_cell.angle_alpha   90.00
_cell.angle_beta   90.00
_cell.angle_gamma   90.00
#
_symmetry.space_group_name_H-M   'P 1'
#
loop_
_entity.id
_entity.type
_entity.pdbx_description
1 polymer ?
#
loop_
_entity_poly.entity_id
_entity_poly.type
_entity_poly.pdbx_seq_one_letter_code
_entity_poly.pdbx_strand_id
1 'polypeptide(L)'
;MAKKSGAVNKEAEKELLEGLTKFRDALRKGEKIQEKFTCHRVTIDLVPHAYTPKLVKEVRELLGLSQALFGQFLGVSPKTVRAWEGGKDPSEMACRFMDEIRSDPSYWRKRLASATKSKTA
;
A
#
# COMPACT_ATOMS: atom_id res chain seq x y z
N MET A 1 -21.31 16.40 -13.95
CA MET A 1 -21.26 15.70 -14.06
C MET A 1 -20.71 14.75 -14.12
N ALA A 2 -20.63 14.14 -14.04
CA ALA A 2 -20.16 13.23 -14.05
C ALA A 2 -19.78 12.50 -14.34
N LYS A 3 -19.64 11.89 -14.46
CA LYS A 3 -19.29 11.03 -14.64
C LYS A 3 -18.83 10.32 -14.86
N LYS A 4 -18.42 9.98 -15.00
CA LYS A 4 -18.21 9.08 -15.21
C LYS A 4 -17.50 8.37 -15.02
N SER A 5 -17.27 8.54 -14.54
CA SER A 5 -16.40 7.58 -14.01
C SER A 5 -16.55 6.33 -14.65
N GLY A 6 -17.26 6.35 -15.07
CA GLY A 6 -17.36 5.14 -15.38
C GLY A 6 -16.90 4.57 -16.53
N ALA A 7 -16.03 5.04 -17.01
CA ALA A 7 -15.39 4.40 -18.12
C ALA A 7 -15.04 2.97 -17.84
N VAL A 8 -15.80 2.32 -17.04
CA VAL A 8 -15.71 0.90 -16.93
C VAL A 8 -15.93 0.32 -18.30
N ASN A 9 -14.98 -0.44 -18.75
CA ASN A 9 -15.04 -1.13 -19.98
C ASN A 9 -16.33 -1.95 -20.02
N LYS A 10 -17.19 -1.70 -20.99
CA LYS A 10 -18.47 -2.41 -21.13
C LYS A 10 -18.26 -3.92 -21.30
N GLU A 11 -17.16 -4.31 -21.90
CA GLU A 11 -16.78 -5.71 -22.00
C GLU A 11 -16.57 -6.34 -20.63
N ALA A 12 -15.88 -5.63 -19.74
CA ALA A 12 -15.63 -6.12 -18.39
C ALA A 12 -16.92 -6.25 -17.59
N GLU A 13 -17.82 -5.28 -17.74
CA GLU A 13 -19.14 -5.35 -17.11
C GLU A 13 -19.93 -6.55 -17.60
N LYS A 14 -19.92 -6.76 -18.89
CA LYS A 14 -20.63 -7.87 -19.52
C LYS A 14 -20.10 -9.20 -19.01
N GLU A 15 -18.79 -9.36 -18.98
CA GLU A 15 -18.15 -10.58 -18.47
C GLU A 15 -18.51 -10.83 -17.01
N LEU A 16 -18.52 -9.77 -16.21
CA LEU A 16 -18.86 -9.87 -14.79
C LEU A 16 -20.31 -10.34 -14.63
N LEU A 17 -21.23 -9.72 -15.36
CA LEU A 17 -22.66 -10.07 -15.30
C LEU A 17 -22.90 -11.50 -15.76
N GLU A 18 -22.23 -11.93 -16.82
CA GLU A 18 -22.33 -13.30 -17.30
C GLU A 18 -21.82 -14.28 -16.26
N GLY A 19 -20.68 -13.98 -15.62
CA GLY A 19 -20.13 -14.81 -14.57
C GLY A 19 -21.05 -14.94 -13.37
N LEU A 20 -21.66 -13.83 -12.95
CA LEU A 20 -22.61 -13.81 -11.85
C LEU A 20 -23.87 -14.60 -12.18
N THR A 21 -24.36 -14.47 -13.40
CA THR A 21 -25.55 -15.21 -13.87
C THR A 21 -25.28 -16.71 -13.85
N LYS A 22 -24.14 -17.13 -14.36
CA LYS A 22 -23.73 -18.54 -14.35
C LYS A 22 -23.62 -19.08 -12.93
N PHE A 23 -23.03 -18.29 -12.03
CA PHE A 23 -22.90 -18.68 -10.63
C PHE A 23 -24.26 -18.84 -9.97
N ARG A 24 -25.17 -17.88 -10.20
CA ARG A 24 -26.53 -17.95 -9.68
C ARG A 24 -27.24 -19.18 -10.18
N ASP A 25 -27.13 -19.46 -11.47
CA ASP A 25 -27.82 -20.61 -12.08
C ASP A 25 -27.25 -21.93 -11.53
N ALA A 26 -25.96 -22.01 -11.34
CA ALA A 26 -25.33 -23.17 -10.73
C ALA A 26 -25.84 -23.41 -9.31
N LEU A 27 -25.99 -22.33 -8.52
CA LEU A 27 -26.55 -22.42 -7.18
C LEU A 27 -27.99 -22.94 -7.20
N ARG A 28 -28.82 -22.44 -8.13
CA ARG A 28 -30.23 -22.87 -8.27
C ARG A 28 -30.35 -24.33 -8.65
N LYS A 29 -29.44 -24.81 -9.47
CA LYS A 29 -29.45 -26.21 -9.91
C LYS A 29 -28.81 -27.16 -8.89
N GLY A 30 -28.23 -26.61 -7.83
CA GLY A 30 -27.55 -27.42 -6.84
C GLY A 30 -26.27 -28.05 -7.33
N GLU A 31 -25.66 -27.49 -8.34
CA GLU A 31 -24.40 -28.00 -8.88
C GLU A 31 -23.27 -27.70 -7.93
N LYS A 32 -22.25 -28.56 -7.96
CA LYS A 32 -21.06 -28.34 -7.17
C LYS A 32 -20.27 -27.17 -7.77
N ILE A 33 -20.28 -26.06 -7.06
CA ILE A 33 -19.65 -24.84 -7.54
C ILE A 33 -18.15 -25.03 -7.77
N GLN A 34 -17.50 -25.80 -6.91
CA GLN A 34 -16.06 -26.05 -7.03
C GLN A 34 -15.67 -26.78 -8.31
N GLU A 35 -16.57 -27.53 -8.88
CA GLU A 35 -16.29 -28.24 -10.13
C GLU A 35 -16.54 -27.37 -11.34
N LYS A 36 -17.47 -26.42 -11.23
CA LYS A 36 -17.89 -25.61 -12.37
C LYS A 36 -17.17 -24.28 -12.48
N PHE A 37 -16.73 -23.73 -11.37
CA PHE A 37 -16.06 -22.43 -11.34
C PHE A 37 -14.65 -22.59 -10.80
N THR A 38 -13.69 -22.12 -11.59
CA THR A 38 -12.31 -22.10 -11.15
C THR A 38 -12.14 -20.87 -10.26
N CYS A 39 -11.94 -21.11 -8.98
CA CYS A 39 -11.63 -20.03 -8.06
C CYS A 39 -10.16 -19.65 -8.21
N HIS A 40 -9.91 -18.52 -8.83
CA HIS A 40 -8.56 -17.99 -8.91
C HIS A 40 -8.24 -17.33 -7.57
N ARG A 41 -7.25 -17.89 -6.88
CA ARG A 41 -6.76 -17.26 -5.67
C ARG A 41 -5.87 -16.10 -6.07
N VAL A 42 -6.34 -14.89 -5.80
CA VAL A 42 -5.54 -13.70 -6.08
C VAL A 42 -4.63 -13.45 -4.89
N THR A 43 -3.35 -13.39 -5.16
CA THR A 43 -2.35 -13.05 -4.15
C THR A 43 -1.62 -11.79 -4.58
N ILE A 44 -1.24 -10.98 -3.60
CA ILE A 44 -0.44 -9.79 -3.87
C ILE A 44 1.02 -10.18 -3.71
N ASP A 45 1.75 -10.09 -4.81
CA ASP A 45 3.17 -10.37 -4.81
C ASP A 45 3.95 -9.06 -4.67
N LEU A 46 3.90 -8.49 -3.49
CA LEU A 46 4.58 -7.25 -3.14
C LEU A 46 5.44 -7.51 -1.92
N VAL A 47 6.60 -8.10 -2.16
CA VAL A 47 7.53 -8.38 -1.08
C VAL A 47 8.35 -7.12 -0.81
N PRO A 48 8.32 -6.57 0.41
CA PRO A 48 9.09 -5.39 0.72
C PRO A 48 10.58 -5.69 0.74
N HIS A 49 11.39 -4.69 0.43
CA HIS A 49 12.82 -4.80 0.52
C HIS A 49 13.25 -4.98 1.98
N ALA A 50 14.38 -5.65 2.18
CA ALA A 50 14.99 -5.71 3.49
C ALA A 50 15.69 -4.39 3.77
N TYR A 51 15.43 -3.80 4.92
CA TYR A 51 15.99 -2.51 5.28
C TYR A 51 17.10 -2.66 6.31
N THR A 52 18.30 -2.32 5.88
CA THR A 52 19.45 -2.22 6.78
C THR A 52 19.42 -0.86 7.49
N PRO A 53 20.16 -0.69 8.59
CA PRO A 53 20.24 0.62 9.25
C PRO A 53 20.60 1.75 8.29
N LYS A 54 21.50 1.49 7.38
CA LYS A 54 21.92 2.48 6.38
C LYS A 54 20.77 2.85 5.45
N LEU A 55 20.00 1.87 4.97
CA LEU A 55 18.86 2.13 4.09
C LEU A 55 17.76 2.91 4.80
N VAL A 56 17.47 2.60 6.06
CA VAL A 56 16.50 3.36 6.84
C VAL A 56 16.93 4.83 6.92
N LYS A 57 18.18 5.07 7.22
CA LYS A 57 18.72 6.42 7.29
C LYS A 57 18.64 7.14 5.95
N GLU A 58 18.95 6.43 4.86
CA GLU A 58 18.85 6.99 3.52
C GLU A 58 17.44 7.45 3.18
N VAL A 59 16.43 6.63 3.50
CA VAL A 59 15.02 6.99 3.27
C VAL A 59 14.67 8.23 4.08
N ARG A 60 15.08 8.28 5.33
CA ARG A 60 14.84 9.43 6.19
C ARG A 60 15.48 10.70 5.61
N GLU A 61 16.71 10.57 5.12
CA GLU A 61 17.42 11.70 4.51
C GLU A 61 16.81 12.15 3.19
N LEU A 62 16.23 11.23 2.42
CA LEU A 62 15.49 11.58 1.21
C LEU A 62 14.36 12.56 1.50
N LEU A 63 13.75 12.43 2.67
CA LEU A 63 12.67 13.30 3.08
C LEU A 63 13.14 14.51 3.89
N GLY A 64 14.43 14.54 4.25
CA GLY A 64 14.97 15.64 5.03
C GLY A 64 14.44 15.69 6.46
N LEU A 65 14.12 14.55 7.04
CA LEU A 65 13.50 14.49 8.36
C LEU A 65 14.49 14.05 9.43
N SER A 66 14.30 14.58 10.65
CA SER A 66 14.97 14.05 11.82
C SER A 66 14.37 12.71 12.20
N GLN A 67 15.05 11.98 13.09
CA GLN A 67 14.51 10.72 13.59
C GLN A 67 13.13 10.90 14.24
N ALA A 68 12.96 11.96 15.00
CA ALA A 68 11.70 12.26 15.66
C ALA A 68 10.58 12.53 14.64
N LEU A 69 10.85 13.34 13.64
CA LEU A 69 9.87 13.67 12.60
C LEU A 69 9.55 12.47 11.71
N PHE A 70 10.57 11.66 11.41
CA PHE A 70 10.36 10.45 10.64
C PHE A 70 9.46 9.48 11.40
N GLY A 71 9.66 9.36 12.72
CA GLY A 71 8.78 8.57 13.56
C GLY A 71 7.35 9.07 13.53
N GLN A 72 7.15 10.38 13.64
CA GLN A 72 5.80 10.96 13.54
C GLN A 72 5.17 10.66 12.19
N PHE A 73 5.93 10.76 11.13
CA PHE A 73 5.44 10.51 9.78
C PHE A 73 5.00 9.05 9.61
N LEU A 74 5.79 8.12 10.13
CA LEU A 74 5.48 6.70 10.03
C LEU A 74 4.49 6.22 11.09
N GLY A 75 4.24 7.01 12.13
CA GLY A 75 3.37 6.61 13.23
C GLY A 75 4.06 5.74 14.27
N VAL A 76 5.36 5.89 14.43
CA VAL A 76 6.13 5.15 15.43
C VAL A 76 6.90 6.13 16.31
N SER A 77 7.41 5.64 17.45
CA SER A 77 8.16 6.50 18.35
C SER A 77 9.56 6.80 17.79
N PRO A 78 10.17 7.91 18.19
CA PRO A 78 11.57 8.18 17.81
C PRO A 78 12.52 7.08 18.27
N LYS A 79 12.22 6.46 19.40
CA LYS A 79 13.01 5.35 19.92
C LYS A 79 13.00 4.18 18.94
N THR A 80 11.87 3.92 18.31
CA THR A 80 11.72 2.85 17.32
C THR A 80 12.59 3.13 16.09
N VAL A 81 12.59 4.39 15.61
CA VAL A 81 13.43 4.78 14.47
C VAL A 81 14.91 4.61 14.83
N ARG A 82 15.29 5.05 16.02
CA ARG A 82 16.67 4.88 16.47
C ARG A 82 17.07 3.41 16.53
N ALA A 83 16.14 2.55 16.97
CA ALA A 83 16.42 1.11 17.04
C ALA A 83 16.66 0.54 15.65
N TRP A 84 15.88 0.97 14.66
CA TRP A 84 16.09 0.53 13.29
C TRP A 84 17.46 0.97 12.76
N GLU A 85 17.83 2.20 13.02
CA GLU A 85 19.13 2.73 12.59
C GLU A 85 20.27 2.15 13.41
N GLY A 86 19.95 1.51 14.53
CA GLY A 86 20.91 0.82 15.38
C GLY A 86 21.04 -0.68 15.11
N GLY A 87 20.28 -1.21 14.17
CA GLY A 87 20.42 -2.60 13.78
C GLY A 87 19.17 -3.47 13.93
N LYS A 88 18.12 -2.96 14.56
CA LYS A 88 16.88 -3.73 14.68
C LYS A 88 16.11 -3.68 13.36
N ASP A 89 15.55 -4.82 12.97
CA ASP A 89 14.80 -4.89 11.73
C ASP A 89 13.46 -4.15 11.84
N PRO A 90 13.13 -3.29 10.86
CA PRO A 90 11.82 -2.67 10.80
C PRO A 90 10.72 -3.70 10.57
N SER A 91 9.50 -3.38 10.99
CA SER A 91 8.35 -4.23 10.71
C SER A 91 8.08 -4.31 9.21
N GLU A 92 7.36 -5.33 8.80
CA GLU A 92 7.01 -5.48 7.38
C GLU A 92 6.23 -4.27 6.86
N MET A 93 5.31 -3.75 7.67
CA MET A 93 4.53 -2.56 7.28
C MET A 93 5.44 -1.36 7.08
N ALA A 94 6.42 -1.15 7.97
CA ALA A 94 7.37 -0.06 7.83
C ALA A 94 8.22 -0.23 6.58
N CYS A 95 8.64 -1.44 6.28
CA CYS A 95 9.41 -1.72 5.07
C CYS A 95 8.60 -1.41 3.81
N ARG A 96 7.34 -1.80 3.78
CA ARG A 96 6.45 -1.50 2.66
C ARG A 96 6.25 0.00 2.48
N PHE A 97 6.09 0.72 3.58
CA PHE A 97 5.95 2.18 3.53
C PHE A 97 7.21 2.82 2.99
N MET A 98 8.37 2.37 3.46
CA MET A 98 9.65 2.90 2.97
C MET A 98 9.87 2.60 1.49
N ASP A 99 9.40 1.46 1.00
CA ASP A 99 9.41 1.15 -0.43
C ASP A 99 8.59 2.17 -1.21
N GLU A 100 7.42 2.54 -0.70
CA GLU A 100 6.57 3.54 -1.35
C GLU A 100 7.24 4.91 -1.36
N ILE A 101 7.90 5.28 -0.28
CA ILE A 101 8.63 6.54 -0.22
C ILE A 101 9.75 6.57 -1.27
N ARG A 102 10.47 5.48 -1.41
CA ARG A 102 11.57 5.39 -2.36
C ARG A 102 11.09 5.40 -3.81
N SER A 103 9.88 4.92 -4.05
CA SER A 103 9.34 4.87 -5.41
C SER A 103 9.03 6.27 -5.95
N ASP A 104 8.63 7.20 -5.08
CA ASP A 104 8.33 8.57 -5.48
C ASP A 104 8.62 9.56 -4.35
N PRO A 105 9.90 9.84 -4.11
CA PRO A 105 10.28 10.76 -3.04
C PRO A 105 9.71 12.16 -3.21
N SER A 106 9.55 12.61 -4.45
CA SER A 106 9.02 13.94 -4.75
C SER A 106 7.59 14.11 -4.23
N TYR A 107 6.75 13.10 -4.46
CA TYR A 107 5.37 13.11 -3.97
C TYR A 107 5.34 13.24 -2.44
N TRP A 108 6.16 12.44 -1.76
CA TRP A 108 6.17 12.43 -0.31
C TRP A 108 6.75 13.71 0.28
N ARG A 109 7.74 14.32 -0.38
CA ARG A 109 8.26 15.62 0.05
C ARG A 109 7.18 16.70 -0.04
N LYS A 110 6.41 16.72 -1.13
CA LYS A 110 5.31 17.66 -1.29
C LYS A 110 4.22 17.43 -0.24
N ARG A 111 3.92 16.17 0.03
CA ARG A 111 2.94 15.80 1.04
C ARG A 111 3.36 16.28 2.42
N LEU A 112 4.63 16.12 2.76
CA LEU A 112 5.18 16.56 4.03
C LEU A 112 5.19 18.09 4.15
N ALA A 113 5.57 18.76 3.08
CA ALA A 113 5.58 20.22 3.07
C ALA A 113 4.19 20.79 3.35
N SER A 114 3.15 20.20 2.76
CA SER A 114 1.79 20.66 2.98
C SER A 114 1.27 20.32 4.39
N ALA A 115 1.82 19.30 5.03
CA ALA A 115 1.39 18.86 6.35
C ALA A 115 2.22 19.47 7.47
N THR A 116 3.38 20.02 7.17
CA THR A 116 4.27 20.58 8.18
C THR A 116 3.71 21.90 8.70
N LYS A 117 3.55 21.97 10.02
CA LYS A 117 3.12 23.19 10.70
C LYS A 117 4.25 23.65 11.59
N SER A 118 4.78 24.84 11.31
CA SER A 118 5.77 25.41 12.24
C SER A 118 5.03 26.24 13.27
N LYS A 119 5.34 26.00 14.53
CA LYS A 119 4.85 26.84 15.61
C LYS A 119 5.85 27.96 15.78
N THR A 120 5.43 29.16 15.42
CA THR A 120 6.17 30.35 15.80
C THR A 120 5.84 30.63 17.25
N ALA A 121 6.86 30.64 18.03
CA ALA A 121 6.72 30.98 19.44
C ALA A 121 6.37 32.45 19.58
#